data_52a9a85488dc4f9cdb89799f4f2ab623
#
_entry.id   52a9a85488dc4f9cdb89799f4f2ab623
#
_cell.length_a   1.000
_cell.length_b   1.000
_cell.length_c   1.000
_cell.angle_alpha   90.00
_cell.angle_beta   90.00
_cell.angle_gamma   90.00
#
_symmetry.space_group_name_H-M   'P 1'
#
loop_
_entity.id
_entity.type
_entity.pdbx_description
1 polymer ?
#
loop_
_entity_poly.entity_id
_entity_poly.type
_entity_poly.pdbx_seq_one_letter_code
_entity_poly.pdbx_strand_id
1 'polypeptide(L)'
;MKHIKIGAIAILAMTMMNCKEVKKNAADSSTEGLDKSVDQTEASTREMKEDIMGESLTVLMTAKNNSKMKGEITFTQNDDEVVLKAEFTGLEEGSHAIHLHENADCSSNDGKSAGGHWNPVDERHGKWGDEKGYHKGDIGNFEADANGNATVDFSTDQWCIGCDDNTKNILGRSVIVHQGTDDFTSQPSGDAGSRVGCASITK
;
A
#
# COMPACT_ATOMS: atom_id res chain seq x y z
N MET A 1 12.14 33.74 -41.68
CA MET A 1 12.05 35.23 -41.46
C MET A 1 11.14 35.45 -40.26
N LYS A 2 11.75 36.15 -39.24
CA LYS A 2 11.11 37.03 -38.22
C LYS A 2 10.13 36.33 -37.23
N HIS A 3 10.14 36.50 -35.91
CA HIS A 3 10.87 37.43 -35.00
C HIS A 3 10.92 36.82 -33.61
N ILE A 4 12.04 36.95 -32.99
CA ILE A 4 12.32 36.79 -31.57
C ILE A 4 11.68 37.98 -30.82
N LYS A 5 11.02 37.72 -29.69
CA LYS A 5 10.79 38.76 -28.65
C LYS A 5 11.29 38.26 -27.32
N ILE A 6 12.37 38.91 -26.91
CA ILE A 6 13.00 38.94 -25.61
C ILE A 6 12.27 40.01 -24.77
N GLY A 7 11.99 39.74 -23.54
CA GLY A 7 11.53 40.72 -22.54
C GLY A 7 11.82 40.13 -21.15
N ALA A 8 12.89 40.46 -20.60
CA ALA A 8 13.39 41.39 -19.56
C ALA A 8 12.71 41.21 -18.19
N ILE A 9 13.44 40.62 -17.31
CA ILE A 9 13.97 40.91 -15.97
C ILE A 9 13.15 41.94 -15.16
N ALA A 10 12.74 41.54 -13.96
CA ALA A 10 12.65 42.42 -12.80
C ALA A 10 13.02 41.64 -11.55
N ILE A 11 14.21 41.89 -11.05
CA ILE A 11 14.76 41.57 -9.75
C ILE A 11 14.12 42.56 -8.76
N LEU A 12 13.56 42.09 -7.65
CA LEU A 12 13.31 42.93 -6.49
C LEU A 12 13.83 42.24 -5.22
N ALA A 13 14.97 42.71 -4.77
CA ALA A 13 15.54 42.44 -3.46
C ALA A 13 15.04 43.49 -2.46
N MET A 14 14.63 43.05 -1.27
CA MET A 14 14.56 43.86 -0.04
C MET A 14 14.63 42.89 1.14
N THR A 15 15.71 42.72 1.78
CA THR A 15 16.46 43.34 2.89
C THR A 15 15.68 43.75 4.13
N MET A 16 16.33 43.40 5.24
CA MET A 16 16.41 43.98 6.57
C MET A 16 15.53 43.32 7.64
N MET A 17 16.20 42.55 8.50
CA MET A 17 16.78 42.85 9.82
C MET A 17 15.77 43.40 10.86
N ASN A 18 15.60 42.68 11.95
CA ASN A 18 15.65 43.30 13.26
C ASN A 18 16.01 42.30 14.37
N CYS A 19 17.26 42.38 14.84
CA CYS A 19 17.70 41.89 16.14
C CYS A 19 17.20 42.85 17.22
N LYS A 20 16.63 42.30 18.30
CA LYS A 20 16.56 43.01 19.58
C LYS A 20 17.15 42.12 20.66
N GLU A 21 18.39 42.49 21.05
CA GLU A 21 18.97 42.17 22.35
C GLU A 21 18.11 42.80 23.47
N VAL A 22 17.87 42.04 24.53
CA VAL A 22 17.55 42.63 25.85
C VAL A 22 18.41 41.96 26.91
N LYS A 23 19.09 42.87 27.61
CA LYS A 23 20.11 42.75 28.61
C LYS A 23 19.81 41.85 29.78
N LYS A 24 20.90 41.23 30.30
CA LYS A 24 21.08 40.69 31.64
C LYS A 24 20.76 41.72 32.71
N ASN A 25 20.04 41.28 33.76
CA ASN A 25 20.31 41.77 35.13
C ASN A 25 20.28 40.56 36.07
N ALA A 26 21.27 40.54 36.92
CA ALA A 26 21.58 39.50 37.91
C ALA A 26 20.99 39.88 39.30
N ALA A 27 20.91 38.80 40.11
CA ALA A 27 20.78 38.74 41.58
C ALA A 27 19.32 38.83 42.12
N ASP A 28 18.85 37.90 42.88
CA ASP A 28 19.26 37.35 44.16
C ASP A 28 18.23 36.30 44.69
N SER A 29 18.75 35.23 45.28
CA SER A 29 18.32 34.47 46.45
C SER A 29 16.83 34.10 46.68
N SER A 30 16.53 32.84 46.74
CA SER A 30 16.26 31.95 47.86
C SER A 30 15.18 30.87 47.51
N THR A 31 15.66 29.69 47.62
CA THR A 31 15.10 28.42 48.13
C THR A 31 13.59 28.15 48.18
N GLU A 32 13.31 26.92 47.80
CA GLU A 32 12.23 25.97 48.16
C GLU A 32 11.06 25.84 47.22
N GLY A 33 10.94 24.60 46.72
CA GLY A 33 9.72 24.08 46.08
C GLY A 33 10.00 23.09 44.95
N LEU A 34 10.55 21.92 45.31
CA LEU A 34 10.60 20.75 44.42
C LEU A 34 9.17 20.25 44.15
N ASP A 35 9.06 19.76 42.92
CA ASP A 35 8.18 18.65 42.56
C ASP A 35 6.87 19.00 41.83
N LYS A 36 6.78 18.34 40.65
CA LYS A 36 5.64 18.12 39.78
C LYS A 36 5.53 18.98 38.51
N SER A 37 6.37 18.68 37.51
CA SER A 37 6.00 18.90 36.11
C SER A 37 6.84 18.09 35.11
N VAL A 38 6.96 16.77 35.30
CA VAL A 38 7.64 15.88 34.32
C VAL A 38 6.71 14.79 33.75
N ASP A 39 5.46 14.69 34.22
CA ASP A 39 4.55 13.58 33.87
C ASP A 39 3.48 13.90 32.82
N GLN A 40 3.43 15.12 32.27
CA GLN A 40 2.43 15.46 31.25
C GLN A 40 2.97 15.52 29.82
N THR A 41 4.30 15.48 29.62
CA THR A 41 4.89 15.59 28.28
C THR A 41 5.09 14.22 27.62
N GLU A 42 5.24 13.14 28.40
CA GLU A 42 5.39 11.79 27.85
C GLU A 42 4.06 11.12 27.47
N ALA A 43 2.97 11.45 28.19
CA ALA A 43 1.63 10.95 27.83
C ALA A 43 1.10 11.57 26.52
N SER A 44 1.35 12.86 26.31
CA SER A 44 0.96 13.55 25.07
C SER A 44 1.73 13.06 23.84
N THR A 45 2.97 12.59 24.02
CA THR A 45 3.79 12.08 22.91
C THR A 45 3.44 10.62 22.56
N ARG A 46 2.83 9.88 23.49
CA ARG A 46 2.35 8.52 23.22
C ARG A 46 1.01 8.52 22.49
N GLU A 47 0.08 9.36 22.88
CA GLU A 47 -1.22 9.48 22.18
C GLU A 47 -1.06 9.99 20.74
N MET A 48 -0.11 10.92 20.47
CA MET A 48 0.15 11.41 19.11
C MET A 48 0.91 10.40 18.23
N LYS A 49 1.42 9.30 18.77
CA LYS A 49 2.12 8.26 18.01
C LYS A 49 1.21 7.10 17.61
N GLU A 50 0.08 6.92 18.28
CA GLU A 50 -0.95 5.93 17.93
C GLU A 50 -1.88 6.44 16.80
N ASP A 51 -2.07 7.76 16.71
CA ASP A 51 -2.96 8.39 15.73
C ASP A 51 -2.35 8.58 14.31
N ILE A 52 -1.06 8.21 14.12
CA ILE A 52 -0.35 8.36 12.83
C ILE A 52 -0.13 7.02 12.13
N MET A 53 -0.37 5.89 12.80
CA MET A 53 -0.28 4.57 12.18
C MET A 53 -1.68 4.16 11.72
N GLY A 54 -1.92 4.31 10.41
CA GLY A 54 -3.11 3.81 9.74
C GLY A 54 -3.38 2.33 10.08
N GLU A 55 -4.62 1.89 9.93
CA GLU A 55 -4.98 0.48 10.15
C GLU A 55 -4.11 -0.42 9.27
N SER A 56 -3.42 -1.39 9.87
CA SER A 56 -2.53 -2.32 9.16
C SER A 56 -2.98 -3.76 9.37
N LEU A 57 -2.98 -4.55 8.31
CA LEU A 57 -3.35 -5.95 8.29
C LEU A 57 -2.29 -6.76 7.55
N THR A 58 -1.69 -7.75 8.22
CA THR A 58 -0.73 -8.68 7.59
C THR A 58 -1.36 -10.06 7.42
N VAL A 59 -1.25 -10.63 6.22
CA VAL A 59 -1.75 -11.96 5.88
C VAL A 59 -0.63 -12.83 5.31
N LEU A 60 -0.67 -14.13 5.61
CA LEU A 60 0.34 -15.10 5.17
C LEU A 60 -0.13 -15.88 3.94
N MET A 61 0.76 -16.04 2.98
CA MET A 61 0.52 -16.85 1.79
C MET A 61 0.56 -18.34 2.11
N THR A 62 -0.43 -19.06 1.62
CA THR A 62 -0.49 -20.54 1.62
C THR A 62 -0.23 -21.04 0.21
N ALA A 63 0.76 -21.92 0.06
CA ALA A 63 1.08 -22.57 -1.23
C ALA A 63 -0.13 -23.30 -1.81
N LYS A 64 -0.30 -23.23 -3.13
CA LYS A 64 -1.33 -23.93 -3.91
C LYS A 64 -0.70 -24.73 -5.03
N ASN A 65 -1.42 -25.74 -5.54
CA ASN A 65 -0.97 -26.59 -6.65
C ASN A 65 0.43 -27.21 -6.44
N ASN A 66 0.76 -27.59 -5.19
CA ASN A 66 2.06 -28.14 -4.80
C ASN A 66 3.25 -27.21 -5.05
N SER A 67 3.02 -25.90 -5.16
CA SER A 67 4.09 -24.91 -5.23
C SER A 67 4.92 -24.90 -3.92
N LYS A 68 6.07 -24.25 -3.96
CA LYS A 68 6.89 -24.00 -2.76
C LYS A 68 6.75 -22.56 -2.25
N MET A 69 5.85 -21.78 -2.88
CA MET A 69 5.66 -20.39 -2.57
C MET A 69 5.32 -20.17 -1.09
N LYS A 70 5.93 -19.14 -0.52
CA LYS A 70 5.65 -18.59 0.80
C LYS A 70 5.73 -17.08 0.71
N GLY A 71 5.18 -16.40 1.69
CA GLY A 71 5.31 -14.96 1.80
C GLY A 71 4.29 -14.37 2.73
N GLU A 72 4.41 -13.07 2.89
CA GLU A 72 3.44 -12.27 3.61
C GLU A 72 3.09 -11.01 2.83
N ILE A 73 1.92 -10.50 3.10
CA ILE A 73 1.39 -9.29 2.49
C ILE A 73 0.87 -8.40 3.60
N THR A 74 1.35 -7.16 3.64
CA THR A 74 0.87 -6.14 4.55
C THR A 74 0.07 -5.11 3.78
N PHE A 75 -1.17 -4.89 4.20
CA PHE A 75 -2.01 -3.79 3.76
C PHE A 75 -2.01 -2.71 4.84
N THR A 76 -1.82 -1.46 4.47
CA THR A 76 -1.87 -0.31 5.38
C THR A 76 -2.83 0.73 4.82
N GLN A 77 -3.84 1.10 5.59
CA GLN A 77 -4.76 2.19 5.26
C GLN A 77 -4.13 3.50 5.73
N ASN A 78 -3.81 4.39 4.79
CA ASN A 78 -3.34 5.75 5.06
C ASN A 78 -4.38 6.72 4.51
N ASP A 79 -5.17 7.33 5.37
CA ASP A 79 -6.30 8.19 4.98
C ASP A 79 -7.18 7.47 3.92
N ASP A 80 -7.22 7.98 2.71
CA ASP A 80 -8.04 7.45 1.61
C ASP A 80 -7.32 6.41 0.74
N GLU A 81 -6.05 6.06 1.04
CA GLU A 81 -5.24 5.14 0.23
C GLU A 81 -4.91 3.86 1.00
N VAL A 82 -5.00 2.71 0.33
CA VAL A 82 -4.45 1.44 0.82
C VAL A 82 -3.14 1.15 0.11
N VAL A 83 -2.08 0.97 0.90
CA VAL A 83 -0.76 0.51 0.43
C VAL A 83 -0.64 -0.99 0.68
N LEU A 84 -0.30 -1.75 -0.35
CA LEU A 84 0.06 -3.16 -0.30
C LEU A 84 1.57 -3.28 -0.44
N LYS A 85 2.20 -3.99 0.51
CA LYS A 85 3.58 -4.44 0.40
C LYS A 85 3.62 -5.95 0.59
N ALA A 86 4.30 -6.65 -0.32
CA ALA A 86 4.42 -8.09 -0.23
C ALA A 86 5.86 -8.55 -0.45
N GLU A 87 6.22 -9.61 0.27
CA GLU A 87 7.49 -10.32 0.11
C GLU A 87 7.20 -11.79 -0.12
N PHE A 88 7.74 -12.34 -1.21
CA PHE A 88 7.53 -13.72 -1.64
C PHE A 88 8.83 -14.47 -1.80
N THR A 89 8.78 -15.78 -1.56
CA THR A 89 9.88 -16.73 -1.78
C THR A 89 9.35 -18.04 -2.37
N GLY A 90 10.23 -18.82 -3.00
CA GLY A 90 9.89 -20.14 -3.55
C GLY A 90 9.08 -20.11 -4.82
N LEU A 91 9.08 -18.99 -5.54
CA LEU A 91 8.55 -18.83 -6.88
C LEU A 91 9.53 -19.39 -7.92
N GLU A 92 9.07 -19.65 -9.14
CA GLU A 92 9.93 -19.84 -10.30
C GLU A 92 10.48 -18.47 -10.75
N GLU A 93 11.68 -18.45 -11.36
CA GLU A 93 12.23 -17.21 -11.92
C GLU A 93 11.34 -16.70 -13.06
N GLY A 94 11.08 -15.39 -13.07
CA GLY A 94 10.31 -14.71 -14.13
C GLY A 94 9.08 -13.97 -13.64
N SER A 95 8.19 -13.68 -14.59
CA SER A 95 7.02 -12.85 -14.35
C SER A 95 5.84 -13.65 -13.82
N HIS A 96 5.21 -13.13 -12.78
CA HIS A 96 4.03 -13.69 -12.12
C HIS A 96 2.94 -12.64 -12.01
N ALA A 97 1.68 -13.07 -12.07
CA ALA A 97 0.55 -12.19 -11.81
C ALA A 97 0.10 -12.27 -10.34
N ILE A 98 -0.43 -11.16 -9.84
CA ILE A 98 -1.05 -11.03 -8.52
C ILE A 98 -2.40 -10.31 -8.64
N HIS A 99 -3.43 -10.90 -8.02
CA HIS A 99 -4.79 -10.35 -8.07
C HIS A 99 -5.51 -10.47 -6.72
N LEU A 100 -6.48 -9.58 -6.46
CA LEU A 100 -7.51 -9.86 -5.46
C LEU A 100 -8.62 -10.73 -6.07
N HIS A 101 -9.05 -11.74 -5.33
CA HIS A 101 -10.13 -12.64 -5.67
C HIS A 101 -11.35 -12.46 -4.76
N GLU A 102 -12.52 -12.92 -5.21
CA GLU A 102 -13.84 -12.64 -4.64
C GLU A 102 -14.01 -13.11 -3.20
N ASN A 103 -13.44 -14.26 -2.84
CA ASN A 103 -13.73 -14.94 -1.57
C ASN A 103 -12.47 -15.07 -0.72
N ALA A 104 -12.57 -14.82 0.59
CA ALA A 104 -11.50 -15.08 1.55
C ALA A 104 -11.38 -16.60 1.86
N ASP A 105 -11.49 -17.44 0.84
CA ASP A 105 -11.43 -18.89 0.96
C ASP A 105 -10.23 -19.46 0.20
N CYS A 106 -9.23 -19.88 0.96
CA CYS A 106 -8.04 -20.56 0.48
C CYS A 106 -8.05 -22.06 0.80
N SER A 107 -9.21 -22.69 1.00
CA SER A 107 -9.29 -24.10 1.45
C SER A 107 -8.96 -25.11 0.36
N SER A 108 -9.30 -24.84 -0.91
CA SER A 108 -9.03 -25.78 -2.01
C SER A 108 -7.53 -25.86 -2.33
N ASN A 109 -7.05 -27.04 -2.72
CA ASN A 109 -5.64 -27.25 -3.06
C ASN A 109 -5.21 -26.50 -4.32
N ASP A 110 -6.13 -26.25 -5.24
CA ASP A 110 -5.90 -25.53 -6.49
C ASP A 110 -6.21 -24.02 -6.39
N GLY A 111 -6.58 -23.53 -5.21
CA GLY A 111 -6.92 -22.14 -4.95
C GLY A 111 -8.26 -21.68 -5.54
N LYS A 112 -9.05 -22.58 -6.18
CA LYS A 112 -10.29 -22.20 -6.86
C LYS A 112 -11.42 -21.77 -5.93
N SER A 113 -11.37 -22.15 -4.64
CA SER A 113 -12.32 -21.68 -3.62
C SER A 113 -12.33 -20.17 -3.45
N ALA A 114 -11.23 -19.48 -3.81
CA ALA A 114 -11.13 -18.03 -3.82
C ALA A 114 -12.04 -17.33 -4.87
N GLY A 115 -12.62 -18.07 -5.81
CA GLY A 115 -13.49 -17.51 -6.86
C GLY A 115 -12.72 -16.89 -8.03
N GLY A 116 -13.36 -15.97 -8.76
CA GLY A 116 -12.78 -15.16 -9.83
C GLY A 116 -12.03 -13.94 -9.28
N HIS A 117 -11.55 -13.08 -10.19
CA HIS A 117 -11.00 -11.77 -9.79
C HIS A 117 -12.09 -10.93 -9.11
N TRP A 118 -11.72 -10.19 -8.07
CA TRP A 118 -12.67 -9.29 -7.41
C TRP A 118 -13.10 -8.16 -8.34
N ASN A 119 -14.36 -8.21 -8.79
CA ASN A 119 -14.95 -7.33 -9.77
C ASN A 119 -16.32 -6.81 -9.29
N PRO A 120 -16.38 -5.91 -8.31
CA PRO A 120 -17.64 -5.48 -7.71
C PRO A 120 -18.47 -4.56 -8.59
N VAL A 121 -17.95 -4.07 -9.70
CA VAL A 121 -18.58 -3.10 -10.61
C VAL A 121 -18.81 -3.65 -12.02
N ASP A 122 -18.57 -4.95 -12.23
CA ASP A 122 -18.82 -5.69 -13.46
C ASP A 122 -18.09 -5.11 -14.69
N GLU A 123 -16.81 -4.74 -14.49
CA GLU A 123 -15.93 -4.30 -15.56
C GLU A 123 -15.26 -5.49 -16.25
N ARG A 124 -14.66 -5.24 -17.40
CA ARG A 124 -13.81 -6.23 -18.08
C ARG A 124 -12.47 -6.39 -17.34
N HIS A 125 -11.81 -7.54 -17.49
CA HIS A 125 -10.43 -7.69 -17.09
C HIS A 125 -9.50 -6.79 -17.92
N GLY A 126 -8.47 -6.20 -17.28
CA GLY A 126 -7.51 -5.33 -17.94
C GLY A 126 -6.36 -4.91 -17.04
N LYS A 127 -5.47 -4.09 -17.59
CA LYS A 127 -4.39 -3.48 -16.82
C LYS A 127 -4.96 -2.41 -15.90
N TRP A 128 -4.51 -2.36 -14.65
CA TRP A 128 -4.89 -1.33 -13.70
C TRP A 128 -4.74 0.08 -14.30
N GLY A 129 -5.83 0.87 -14.23
CA GLY A 129 -5.88 2.22 -14.79
C GLY A 129 -6.13 2.31 -16.28
N ASP A 130 -6.40 1.20 -16.99
CA ASP A 130 -6.76 1.23 -18.42
C ASP A 130 -8.15 1.87 -18.59
N GLU A 131 -8.28 2.82 -19.51
CA GLU A 131 -9.55 3.49 -19.86
C GLU A 131 -10.61 2.51 -20.40
N LYS A 132 -10.19 1.35 -20.91
CA LYS A 132 -11.09 0.31 -21.40
C LYS A 132 -11.75 -0.51 -20.30
N GLY A 133 -11.33 -0.34 -19.05
CA GLY A 133 -11.80 -1.06 -17.88
C GLY A 133 -10.78 -2.06 -17.33
N TYR A 134 -10.92 -2.36 -16.04
CA TYR A 134 -10.15 -3.34 -15.27
C TYR A 134 -10.95 -3.72 -14.01
N HIS A 135 -10.69 -4.90 -13.44
CA HIS A 135 -11.29 -5.29 -12.17
C HIS A 135 -10.62 -4.56 -10.99
N LYS A 136 -11.34 -4.34 -9.93
CA LYS A 136 -10.77 -3.82 -8.67
C LYS A 136 -9.69 -4.74 -8.08
N GLY A 137 -9.64 -5.97 -8.53
CA GLY A 137 -8.64 -6.95 -8.14
C GLY A 137 -7.43 -7.07 -9.08
N ASP A 138 -7.39 -6.40 -10.22
CA ASP A 138 -6.33 -6.55 -11.25
C ASP A 138 -5.07 -5.76 -10.85
N ILE A 139 -4.30 -6.23 -9.86
CA ILE A 139 -3.07 -5.55 -9.37
C ILE A 139 -2.00 -5.52 -10.48
N GLY A 140 -1.76 -6.68 -11.12
CA GLY A 140 -0.86 -6.78 -12.26
C GLY A 140 0.25 -7.82 -12.11
N ASN A 141 1.40 -7.56 -12.73
CA ASN A 141 2.54 -8.45 -12.77
C ASN A 141 3.71 -7.96 -11.93
N PHE A 142 4.52 -8.91 -11.44
CA PHE A 142 5.78 -8.67 -10.74
C PHE A 142 6.82 -9.70 -11.17
N GLU A 143 8.11 -9.44 -10.89
CA GLU A 143 9.21 -10.31 -11.26
C GLU A 143 9.78 -11.05 -10.04
N ALA A 144 10.00 -12.35 -10.18
CA ALA A 144 10.77 -13.15 -9.24
C ALA A 144 12.20 -13.35 -9.75
N ASP A 145 13.16 -13.21 -8.84
CA ASP A 145 14.58 -13.40 -9.13
C ASP A 145 14.96 -14.89 -9.33
N ALA A 146 16.20 -15.15 -9.74
CA ALA A 146 16.72 -16.51 -9.95
C ALA A 146 16.73 -17.38 -8.67
N ASN A 147 16.54 -16.78 -7.48
CA ASN A 147 16.41 -17.50 -6.21
C ASN A 147 14.93 -17.71 -5.83
N GLY A 148 14.00 -17.21 -6.63
CA GLY A 148 12.57 -17.29 -6.40
C GLY A 148 12.05 -16.27 -5.40
N ASN A 149 12.77 -15.16 -5.17
CA ASN A 149 12.34 -14.08 -4.31
C ASN A 149 11.70 -12.96 -5.13
N ALA A 150 10.69 -12.33 -4.57
CA ALA A 150 10.04 -11.18 -5.18
C ALA A 150 9.48 -10.23 -4.12
N THR A 151 9.34 -8.95 -4.50
CA THR A 151 8.63 -7.93 -3.73
C THR A 151 7.57 -7.29 -4.61
N VAL A 152 6.44 -6.91 -4.00
CA VAL A 152 5.38 -6.16 -4.67
C VAL A 152 5.05 -4.93 -3.82
N ASP A 153 5.06 -3.77 -4.45
CA ASP A 153 4.57 -2.51 -3.90
C ASP A 153 3.43 -2.02 -4.79
N PHE A 154 2.26 -1.78 -4.19
CA PHE A 154 1.08 -1.28 -4.88
C PHE A 154 0.31 -0.36 -3.96
N SER A 155 -0.30 0.72 -4.49
CA SER A 155 -1.16 1.59 -3.71
C SER A 155 -2.35 2.08 -4.52
N THR A 156 -3.48 2.35 -3.83
CA THR A 156 -4.70 2.82 -4.48
C THR A 156 -5.69 3.44 -3.50
N ASP A 157 -6.39 4.46 -3.95
CA ASP A 157 -7.55 5.07 -3.31
C ASP A 157 -8.88 4.33 -3.62
N GLN A 158 -8.80 3.27 -4.43
CA GLN A 158 -9.97 2.48 -4.82
C GLN A 158 -10.24 1.31 -3.86
N TRP A 159 -9.41 1.12 -2.83
CA TRP A 159 -9.59 0.13 -1.77
C TRP A 159 -9.76 0.79 -0.42
N CYS A 160 -10.30 0.03 0.53
CA CYS A 160 -10.32 0.35 1.95
C CYS A 160 -10.26 -0.92 2.80
N ILE A 161 -9.85 -0.79 4.06
CA ILE A 161 -9.85 -1.87 5.05
C ILE A 161 -11.04 -1.68 6.00
N GLY A 162 -12.11 -2.47 5.80
CA GLY A 162 -13.24 -2.50 6.73
C GLY A 162 -14.23 -1.34 6.64
N CYS A 163 -14.23 -0.57 5.56
CA CYS A 163 -15.24 0.47 5.33
C CYS A 163 -16.60 -0.13 4.90
N ASP A 164 -17.65 0.69 4.93
CA ASP A 164 -19.02 0.28 4.55
C ASP A 164 -19.23 0.16 3.03
N ASP A 165 -18.30 0.65 2.20
CA ASP A 165 -18.37 0.56 0.75
C ASP A 165 -17.88 -0.80 0.26
N ASN A 166 -18.81 -1.71 -0.03
CA ASN A 166 -18.51 -3.05 -0.53
C ASN A 166 -17.78 -3.09 -1.88
N THR A 167 -17.77 -1.98 -2.63
CA THR A 167 -17.02 -1.87 -3.88
C THR A 167 -15.56 -1.47 -3.68
N LYS A 168 -15.18 -1.11 -2.45
CA LYS A 168 -13.81 -0.75 -2.04
C LYS A 168 -13.25 -1.66 -0.94
N ASN A 169 -14.12 -2.29 -0.13
CA ASN A 169 -13.69 -3.06 1.04
C ASN A 169 -13.02 -4.37 0.65
N ILE A 170 -11.71 -4.47 0.97
CA ILE A 170 -10.91 -5.68 0.68
C ILE A 170 -11.06 -6.79 1.71
N LEU A 171 -11.68 -6.54 2.88
CA LEU A 171 -11.98 -7.61 3.84
C LEU A 171 -12.98 -8.61 3.24
N GLY A 172 -12.74 -9.90 3.47
CA GLY A 172 -13.51 -10.97 2.87
C GLY A 172 -13.06 -11.35 1.46
N ARG A 173 -11.97 -10.78 0.95
CA ARG A 173 -11.30 -11.13 -0.30
C ARG A 173 -10.08 -12.01 -0.03
N SER A 174 -9.44 -12.48 -1.10
CA SER A 174 -8.13 -13.14 -0.98
C SER A 174 -7.16 -12.59 -2.00
N VAL A 175 -5.87 -12.71 -1.72
CA VAL A 175 -4.80 -12.51 -2.70
C VAL A 175 -4.47 -13.84 -3.33
N ILE A 176 -4.41 -13.88 -4.65
CA ILE A 176 -3.90 -15.01 -5.42
C ILE A 176 -2.64 -14.56 -6.16
N VAL A 177 -1.60 -15.39 -6.09
CA VAL A 177 -0.42 -15.31 -6.97
C VAL A 177 -0.52 -16.43 -7.99
N HIS A 178 -0.27 -16.10 -9.25
CA HIS A 178 -0.33 -17.02 -10.38
C HIS A 178 1.06 -17.46 -10.84
N GLN A 179 1.12 -18.59 -11.55
CA GLN A 179 2.37 -19.14 -12.07
C GLN A 179 2.96 -18.31 -13.20
N GLY A 180 2.14 -17.67 -14.00
CA GLY A 180 2.54 -16.94 -15.20
C GLY A 180 2.12 -15.48 -15.17
N THR A 181 2.40 -14.84 -16.29
CA THR A 181 2.14 -13.42 -16.55
C THR A 181 0.68 -13.20 -16.93
N ASP A 182 0.05 -12.16 -16.39
CA ASP A 182 -1.21 -11.61 -16.87
C ASP A 182 -0.96 -10.86 -18.20
N ASP A 183 -1.67 -11.23 -19.26
CA ASP A 183 -1.59 -10.59 -20.59
C ASP A 183 -2.44 -9.31 -20.68
N PHE A 184 -3.23 -8.98 -19.63
CA PHE A 184 -4.13 -7.83 -19.52
C PHE A 184 -5.26 -7.76 -20.57
N THR A 185 -5.46 -8.81 -21.34
CA THR A 185 -6.38 -8.81 -22.47
C THR A 185 -7.34 -9.99 -22.50
N SER A 186 -6.86 -11.19 -22.18
CA SER A 186 -7.65 -12.40 -22.18
C SER A 186 -8.71 -12.38 -21.06
N GLN A 187 -9.97 -12.63 -21.45
CA GLN A 187 -11.08 -12.60 -20.51
C GLN A 187 -11.32 -14.00 -19.94
N PRO A 188 -11.69 -14.13 -18.68
CA PRO A 188 -11.92 -13.07 -17.67
C PRO A 188 -10.70 -12.77 -16.79
N SER A 189 -9.52 -13.33 -17.02
CA SER A 189 -8.42 -13.35 -16.02
C SER A 189 -7.01 -13.30 -16.58
N GLY A 190 -6.79 -12.81 -17.81
CA GLY A 190 -5.48 -12.52 -18.36
C GLY A 190 -4.59 -13.72 -18.66
N ASP A 191 -5.12 -14.92 -18.73
CA ASP A 191 -4.42 -16.20 -19.01
C ASP A 191 -3.19 -16.43 -18.11
N ALA A 192 -3.23 -15.94 -16.87
CA ALA A 192 -2.11 -15.97 -15.92
C ALA A 192 -1.73 -17.38 -15.39
N GLY A 193 -2.45 -18.41 -15.82
CA GLY A 193 -2.13 -19.81 -15.50
C GLY A 193 -2.56 -20.25 -14.10
N SER A 194 -1.85 -21.26 -13.57
CA SER A 194 -2.18 -21.90 -12.30
C SER A 194 -2.00 -20.95 -11.10
N ARG A 195 -2.81 -21.12 -10.07
CA ARG A 195 -2.67 -20.39 -8.80
C ARG A 195 -1.59 -21.05 -7.96
N VAL A 196 -0.52 -20.35 -7.61
CA VAL A 196 0.60 -20.90 -6.84
C VAL A 196 0.58 -20.46 -5.37
N GLY A 197 -0.18 -19.43 -5.04
CA GLY A 197 -0.34 -18.95 -3.67
C GLY A 197 -1.72 -18.35 -3.43
N CYS A 198 -2.20 -18.44 -2.19
CA CYS A 198 -3.47 -17.85 -1.72
C CYS A 198 -3.32 -17.33 -0.30
N ALA A 199 -3.81 -16.13 -0.03
CA ALA A 199 -3.92 -15.54 1.31
C ALA A 199 -5.30 -14.93 1.51
N SER A 200 -5.99 -15.31 2.59
CA SER A 200 -7.31 -14.75 2.96
C SER A 200 -7.14 -13.41 3.67
N ILE A 201 -7.87 -12.38 3.24
CA ILE A 201 -7.87 -11.05 3.86
C ILE A 201 -9.01 -11.01 4.88
N THR A 202 -8.68 -11.34 6.13
CA THR A 202 -9.61 -11.36 7.26
C THR A 202 -8.99 -10.70 8.49
N LYS A 203 -9.82 -10.10 9.36
CA LYS A 203 -9.41 -9.62 10.69
C LYS A 203 -9.43 -10.76 11.70
#